data_ddcd7cf3a4414997fe07c0937c2c1bd1
#
_entry.id   ddcd7cf3a4414997fe07c0937c2c1bd1
#
_cell.length_a   1.000
_cell.length_b   1.000
_cell.length_c   1.000
_cell.angle_alpha   90.00
_cell.angle_beta   90.00
_cell.angle_gamma   90.00
#
_symmetry.space_group_name_H-M   'P 1'
#
loop_
_entity.id
_entity.type
_entity.pdbx_description
1 polymer ?
#
loop_
_entity_poly.entity_id
_entity_poly.type
_entity_poly.pdbx_seq_one_letter_code
_entity_poly.pdbx_strand_id
1 'polypeptide(L)'
;MVKRIMGLILTGTMIMSLLACGKADTDTAKTTQSDSNSSISSSSEDASNSEGDVITFTFAEHVADIENQAPQVYAVVQEFMKQNPDIKIEMTGAAQDEHTQKIKLASQSDSLPDLFYSLKGDADALAEAGMLADLSEDILNDQEFVDGFLPGMLSVMEKDGAIYGLPAEIFCNGIWYNKALFDQCGLEIPVTYEDLMNCVKVFNENGIVPMARGTKDVWSSWSLMTMHCRYGFFDHIDGILSGTDKWLNDDYLRFYEKLQDMAEQGTFPDNASSIGYW
;
A
#
# COMPACT_ATOMS: atom_id res chain seq x y z
N MET A 1 -12.68 2.84 54.05
CA MET A 1 -11.67 2.05 54.76
C MET A 1 -11.75 0.65 54.18
N VAL A 2 -10.68 0.06 53.72
CA VAL A 2 -10.51 -1.18 52.95
C VAL A 2 -10.36 -0.89 51.46
N LYS A 3 -9.18 -0.46 51.06
CA LYS A 3 -8.57 -0.60 49.74
C LYS A 3 -7.08 -0.27 49.85
N ARG A 4 -6.29 -1.18 50.28
CA ARG A 4 -4.82 -1.28 50.14
C ARG A 4 -4.44 -2.62 50.68
N ILE A 5 -3.97 -3.50 49.80
CA ILE A 5 -3.17 -4.68 49.99
C ILE A 5 -3.56 -5.66 48.85
N MET A 6 -2.93 -5.51 47.68
CA MET A 6 -2.68 -6.61 46.76
C MET A 6 -1.83 -6.08 45.61
N GLY A 7 -0.53 -6.05 45.88
CA GLY A 7 0.46 -5.60 44.90
C GLY A 7 1.84 -5.92 45.46
N LEU A 8 2.17 -7.17 45.60
CA LEU A 8 3.54 -7.66 45.82
C LEU A 8 3.47 -9.18 45.86
N ILE A 9 3.73 -9.84 44.74
CA ILE A 9 4.29 -11.19 44.56
C ILE A 9 4.11 -11.48 43.06
N LEU A 10 5.10 -11.11 42.24
CA LEU A 10 5.47 -11.77 40.97
C LEU A 10 6.77 -11.15 40.43
N THR A 11 7.82 -11.28 41.22
CA THR A 11 9.21 -11.11 40.75
C THR A 11 10.00 -12.23 41.33
N GLY A 12 10.37 -13.20 40.52
CA GLY A 12 11.30 -14.25 40.96
C GLY A 12 10.96 -15.59 40.35
N THR A 13 11.39 -15.85 39.11
CA THR A 13 11.88 -17.16 38.64
C THR A 13 12.06 -17.09 37.13
N MET A 14 13.22 -16.65 36.69
CA MET A 14 13.75 -16.97 35.37
C MET A 14 15.24 -16.69 35.29
N ILE A 15 16.00 -17.42 36.08
CA ILE A 15 17.47 -17.60 35.90
C ILE A 15 17.75 -19.04 36.29
N MET A 16 17.94 -19.92 35.31
CA MET A 16 18.79 -21.12 35.35
C MET A 16 18.40 -22.06 34.21
N SER A 17 19.15 -21.98 33.10
CA SER A 17 19.48 -23.18 32.29
C SER A 17 20.46 -22.79 31.17
N LEU A 18 21.68 -22.56 31.59
CA LEU A 18 22.86 -22.62 30.74
C LEU A 18 23.84 -23.48 31.51
N LEU A 19 24.01 -24.75 31.13
CA LEU A 19 25.15 -25.60 31.34
C LEU A 19 24.75 -27.07 31.03
N ALA A 20 24.99 -27.51 29.80
CA ALA A 20 25.27 -28.91 29.52
C ALA A 20 26.27 -28.96 28.37
N CYS A 21 27.51 -28.95 28.76
CA CYS A 21 28.68 -29.36 27.98
C CYS A 21 28.71 -30.90 27.97
N GLY A 22 28.65 -31.49 26.79
CA GLY A 22 28.85 -32.94 26.59
C GLY A 22 29.88 -33.18 25.48
N LYS A 23 31.03 -33.59 25.89
CA LYS A 23 32.20 -34.01 25.10
C LYS A 23 32.05 -35.48 24.70
N ALA A 24 32.47 -35.82 23.49
CA ALA A 24 33.06 -37.09 23.03
C ALA A 24 33.05 -37.10 21.49
N ASP A 25 33.93 -37.59 20.70
CA ASP A 25 35.34 -37.98 20.72
C ASP A 25 35.74 -38.10 19.23
N THR A 26 36.93 -37.68 18.97
CA THR A 26 37.85 -38.06 17.89
C THR A 26 37.44 -39.19 16.92
N ASP A 27 37.55 -38.92 15.60
CA ASP A 27 38.45 -39.75 14.78
C ASP A 27 38.98 -39.01 13.52
N THR A 28 40.21 -39.36 13.22
CA THR A 28 41.24 -38.78 12.40
C THR A 28 41.13 -39.23 10.94
N ALA A 29 41.33 -38.31 9.97
CA ALA A 29 42.10 -38.62 8.75
C ALA A 29 42.37 -37.32 7.94
N LYS A 30 43.59 -36.89 8.05
CA LYS A 30 44.70 -36.67 7.10
C LYS A 30 44.40 -36.06 5.73
N THR A 31 44.89 -34.85 5.60
CA THR A 31 45.94 -34.37 4.67
C THR A 31 45.70 -34.49 3.17
N THR A 32 45.67 -33.35 2.46
CA THR A 32 46.71 -32.97 1.51
C THR A 32 46.62 -31.48 1.18
N GLN A 33 47.64 -30.74 1.54
CA GLN A 33 48.02 -29.47 0.93
C GLN A 33 48.56 -29.75 -0.47
N SER A 34 48.24 -28.84 -1.42
CA SER A 34 49.07 -28.62 -2.58
C SER A 34 49.05 -27.13 -2.93
N ASP A 35 50.09 -26.48 -2.48
CA ASP A 35 50.56 -25.21 -3.04
C ASP A 35 50.98 -25.46 -4.49
N SER A 36 50.61 -24.58 -5.39
CA SER A 36 51.41 -24.24 -6.52
C SER A 36 51.17 -22.80 -6.97
N ASN A 37 52.10 -22.01 -6.55
CA ASN A 37 52.47 -20.73 -7.06
C ASN A 37 53.03 -20.91 -8.49
N SER A 38 52.50 -20.17 -9.46
CA SER A 38 53.20 -19.95 -10.72
C SER A 38 52.79 -18.58 -11.29
N SER A 39 53.68 -17.67 -11.10
CA SER A 39 53.75 -16.36 -11.76
C SER A 39 54.26 -16.52 -13.20
N ILE A 40 54.03 -15.42 -13.97
CA ILE A 40 54.64 -15.03 -15.28
C ILE A 40 53.72 -15.43 -16.47
N SER A 41 53.31 -14.53 -17.33
CA SER A 41 53.96 -13.39 -17.97
C SER A 41 52.98 -12.62 -18.84
N SER A 42 53.21 -11.33 -18.92
CA SER A 42 52.67 -10.38 -19.89
C SER A 42 52.74 -10.83 -21.34
N SER A 43 51.64 -10.60 -22.07
CA SER A 43 51.65 -9.99 -23.40
C SER A 43 50.24 -9.49 -23.78
N SER A 44 50.12 -8.23 -23.74
CA SER A 44 49.55 -7.26 -24.69
C SER A 44 48.55 -7.70 -25.75
N GLU A 45 47.55 -6.80 -25.88
CA GLU A 45 46.72 -6.52 -27.05
C GLU A 45 45.51 -7.47 -27.21
N ASP A 46 44.35 -7.06 -27.29
CA ASP A 46 43.68 -5.77 -27.38
C ASP A 46 42.20 -6.09 -27.63
N ALA A 47 41.43 -5.25 -27.39
CA ALA A 47 40.00 -5.12 -27.60
C ALA A 47 39.31 -5.02 -26.23
N SER A 48 39.45 -3.83 -25.67
CA SER A 48 38.52 -3.31 -24.68
C SER A 48 37.15 -3.21 -25.34
N ASN A 49 36.38 -4.26 -25.30
CA ASN A 49 34.96 -4.14 -25.25
C ASN A 49 34.66 -3.63 -23.82
N SER A 50 34.54 -2.34 -23.64
CA SER A 50 33.92 -1.78 -22.46
C SER A 50 32.46 -2.22 -22.52
N GLU A 51 32.14 -3.40 -21.99
CA GLU A 51 30.83 -3.65 -21.46
C GLU A 51 30.69 -2.58 -20.36
N GLY A 52 29.94 -1.54 -20.67
CA GLY A 52 29.59 -0.53 -19.68
C GLY A 52 28.99 -1.25 -18.48
N ASP A 53 29.44 -0.90 -17.27
CA ASP A 53 28.88 -1.49 -16.06
C ASP A 53 27.37 -1.32 -16.07
N VAL A 54 26.63 -2.43 -16.09
CA VAL A 54 25.15 -2.41 -16.03
C VAL A 54 24.73 -1.89 -14.67
N ILE A 55 24.00 -0.77 -14.68
CA ILE A 55 23.41 -0.19 -13.45
C ILE A 55 22.17 -0.99 -13.11
N THR A 56 22.11 -1.52 -11.90
CA THR A 56 20.94 -2.29 -11.44
C THR A 56 20.17 -1.50 -10.41
N PHE A 57 18.85 -1.32 -10.65
CA PHE A 57 17.89 -0.75 -9.71
C PHE A 57 16.94 -1.83 -9.20
N THR A 58 16.55 -1.73 -7.94
CA THR A 58 15.51 -2.55 -7.33
C THR A 58 14.19 -1.80 -7.30
N PHE A 59 13.09 -2.44 -7.72
CA PHE A 59 11.76 -1.86 -7.69
C PHE A 59 10.78 -2.78 -6.96
N ALA A 60 10.20 -2.31 -5.86
CA ALA A 60 9.20 -3.04 -5.10
C ALA A 60 7.78 -2.53 -5.37
N GLU A 61 6.89 -3.46 -5.79
CA GLU A 61 5.51 -3.19 -6.20
C GLU A 61 4.52 -3.83 -5.21
N HIS A 62 3.36 -3.19 -5.01
CA HIS A 62 2.34 -3.55 -4.02
C HIS A 62 1.37 -4.66 -4.47
N VAL A 63 1.66 -5.32 -5.58
CA VAL A 63 0.92 -6.48 -6.08
C VAL A 63 1.84 -7.69 -6.18
N ALA A 64 1.32 -8.89 -5.89
CA ALA A 64 2.14 -10.09 -5.83
C ALA A 64 2.56 -10.59 -7.23
N ASP A 65 1.69 -10.44 -8.21
CA ASP A 65 1.91 -10.83 -9.61
C ASP A 65 1.88 -9.57 -10.49
N ILE A 66 3.03 -8.91 -10.62
CA ILE A 66 3.15 -7.61 -11.29
C ILE A 66 2.72 -7.69 -12.75
N GLU A 67 3.08 -8.76 -13.45
CA GLU A 67 2.76 -8.91 -14.87
C GLU A 67 1.24 -8.96 -15.12
N ASN A 68 0.49 -9.63 -14.24
CA ASN A 68 -0.94 -9.83 -14.42
C ASN A 68 -1.80 -8.79 -13.66
N GLN A 69 -1.31 -8.27 -12.53
CA GLN A 69 -2.06 -7.36 -11.67
C GLN A 69 -1.74 -5.88 -11.93
N ALA A 70 -0.52 -5.59 -12.41
CA ALA A 70 -0.10 -4.24 -12.83
C ALA A 70 0.56 -4.27 -14.22
N PRO A 71 -0.13 -4.77 -15.27
CA PRO A 71 0.46 -5.01 -16.59
C PRO A 71 0.99 -3.72 -17.24
N GLN A 72 0.41 -2.58 -16.97
CA GLN A 72 0.89 -1.28 -17.45
C GLN A 72 2.25 -0.91 -16.85
N VAL A 73 2.45 -1.10 -15.54
CA VAL A 73 3.74 -0.86 -14.86
C VAL A 73 4.80 -1.80 -15.40
N TYR A 74 4.45 -3.10 -15.48
CA TYR A 74 5.35 -4.11 -16.04
C TYR A 74 5.79 -3.75 -17.46
N ALA A 75 4.85 -3.42 -18.36
CA ALA A 75 5.14 -3.08 -19.75
C ALA A 75 6.04 -1.83 -19.88
N VAL A 76 5.80 -0.79 -19.07
CA VAL A 76 6.62 0.43 -19.06
C VAL A 76 8.04 0.11 -18.62
N VAL A 77 8.22 -0.67 -17.55
CA VAL A 77 9.54 -1.06 -17.05
C VAL A 77 10.30 -1.90 -18.09
N GLN A 78 9.62 -2.85 -18.75
CA GLN A 78 10.25 -3.65 -19.80
C GLN A 78 10.68 -2.80 -21.00
N GLU A 79 9.84 -1.86 -21.44
CA GLU A 79 10.18 -0.98 -22.56
C GLU A 79 11.32 0.00 -22.18
N PHE A 80 11.34 0.49 -20.93
CA PHE A 80 12.43 1.33 -20.43
C PHE A 80 13.78 0.60 -20.46
N MET A 81 13.85 -0.64 -19.95
CA MET A 81 15.07 -1.46 -19.99
C MET A 81 15.52 -1.77 -21.42
N LYS A 82 14.58 -1.95 -22.34
CA LYS A 82 14.90 -2.17 -23.76
C LYS A 82 15.50 -0.94 -24.43
N GLN A 83 15.03 0.27 -24.05
CA GLN A 83 15.57 1.55 -24.55
C GLN A 83 16.88 1.94 -23.86
N ASN A 84 17.15 1.40 -22.65
CA ASN A 84 18.34 1.69 -21.86
C ASN A 84 19.04 0.37 -21.49
N PRO A 85 19.79 -0.24 -22.41
CA PRO A 85 20.34 -1.60 -22.23
C PRO A 85 21.44 -1.67 -21.15
N ASP A 86 21.96 -0.57 -20.70
CA ASP A 86 22.89 -0.39 -19.59
C ASP A 86 22.19 -0.29 -18.22
N ILE A 87 20.85 -0.29 -18.22
CA ILE A 87 20.04 -0.26 -16.99
C ILE A 87 19.25 -1.57 -16.85
N LYS A 88 19.33 -2.17 -15.68
CA LYS A 88 18.53 -3.33 -15.27
C LYS A 88 17.63 -2.95 -14.11
N ILE A 89 16.33 -3.26 -14.18
CA ILE A 89 15.39 -3.06 -13.07
C ILE A 89 14.94 -4.44 -12.56
N GLU A 90 15.24 -4.73 -11.30
CA GLU A 90 14.83 -5.95 -10.62
C GLU A 90 13.53 -5.68 -9.85
N MET A 91 12.42 -6.17 -10.40
CA MET A 91 11.10 -5.99 -9.81
C MET A 91 10.79 -7.07 -8.78
N THR A 92 10.23 -6.67 -7.64
CA THR A 92 9.71 -7.59 -6.62
C THR A 92 8.28 -7.19 -6.26
N GLY A 93 7.39 -8.18 -6.15
CA GLY A 93 5.98 -7.97 -5.85
C GLY A 93 5.57 -8.57 -4.51
N ALA A 94 4.62 -7.93 -3.83
CA ALA A 94 3.95 -8.45 -2.65
C ALA A 94 2.54 -7.85 -2.56
N ALA A 95 1.60 -8.56 -1.93
CA ALA A 95 0.28 -7.99 -1.67
C ALA A 95 0.39 -6.73 -0.78
N GLN A 96 -0.54 -5.78 -0.92
CA GLN A 96 -0.47 -4.43 -0.32
C GLN A 96 -0.01 -4.41 1.15
N ASP A 97 -0.63 -5.21 2.01
CA ASP A 97 -0.30 -5.21 3.44
C ASP A 97 1.10 -5.79 3.70
N GLU A 98 1.48 -6.83 2.97
CA GLU A 98 2.81 -7.43 3.04
C GLU A 98 3.87 -6.47 2.49
N HIS A 99 3.59 -5.79 1.39
CA HIS A 99 4.45 -4.77 0.81
C HIS A 99 4.72 -3.65 1.81
N THR A 100 3.67 -3.06 2.40
CA THR A 100 3.80 -2.01 3.42
C THR A 100 4.67 -2.47 4.60
N GLN A 101 4.48 -3.70 5.07
CA GLN A 101 5.32 -4.26 6.14
C GLN A 101 6.79 -4.43 5.72
N LYS A 102 7.04 -4.90 4.50
CA LYS A 102 8.40 -5.06 3.95
C LYS A 102 9.12 -3.71 3.86
N ILE A 103 8.48 -2.68 3.30
CA ILE A 103 9.05 -1.32 3.21
C ILE A 103 9.36 -0.76 4.61
N LYS A 104 8.46 -0.94 5.58
CA LYS A 104 8.66 -0.52 6.95
C LYS A 104 9.84 -1.24 7.63
N LEU A 105 10.02 -2.53 7.38
CA LEU A 105 11.17 -3.27 7.91
C LEU A 105 12.47 -2.87 7.22
N ALA A 106 12.44 -2.67 5.90
CA ALA A 106 13.58 -2.23 5.10
C ALA A 106 14.07 -0.84 5.53
N SER A 107 13.16 0.08 5.85
CA SER A 107 13.52 1.42 6.36
C SER A 107 14.25 1.36 7.71
N GLN A 108 13.94 0.36 8.57
CA GLN A 108 14.62 0.19 9.86
C GLN A 108 16.01 -0.43 9.75
N SER A 109 16.31 -1.08 8.63
CA SER A 109 17.57 -1.79 8.38
C SER A 109 18.45 -1.17 7.30
N ASP A 110 18.12 0.06 6.87
CA ASP A 110 18.83 0.79 5.81
C ASP A 110 18.96 -0.05 4.51
N SER A 111 17.85 -0.71 4.14
CA SER A 111 17.78 -1.62 2.99
C SER A 111 16.53 -1.37 2.13
N LEU A 112 16.09 -0.11 2.05
CA LEU A 112 15.00 0.27 1.15
C LEU A 112 15.37 -0.06 -0.30
N PRO A 113 14.40 -0.54 -1.11
CA PRO A 113 14.60 -0.61 -2.56
C PRO A 113 14.85 0.79 -3.14
N ASP A 114 15.50 0.86 -4.32
CA ASP A 114 15.76 2.13 -4.99
C ASP A 114 14.45 2.83 -5.40
N LEU A 115 13.46 2.05 -5.84
CA LEU A 115 12.10 2.48 -6.17
C LEU A 115 11.08 1.59 -5.46
N PHE A 116 10.02 2.17 -4.98
CA PHE A 116 8.93 1.39 -4.39
C PHE A 116 7.60 2.13 -4.42
N TYR A 117 6.52 1.37 -4.52
CA TYR A 117 5.17 1.92 -4.32
C TYR A 117 4.96 2.32 -2.86
N SER A 118 4.33 3.46 -2.63
CA SER A 118 4.00 3.92 -1.27
C SER A 118 2.67 4.66 -1.23
N LEU A 119 1.96 4.50 -0.11
CA LEU A 119 0.85 5.37 0.22
C LEU A 119 1.37 6.69 0.83
N LYS A 120 0.63 7.79 0.65
CA LYS A 120 1.01 9.12 1.12
C LYS A 120 1.49 9.16 2.57
N GLY A 121 0.74 8.54 3.49
CA GLY A 121 1.10 8.57 4.92
C GLY A 121 2.41 7.87 5.25
N ASP A 122 2.70 6.76 4.57
CA ASP A 122 3.97 6.03 4.74
C ASP A 122 5.13 6.80 4.10
N ALA A 123 4.91 7.39 2.91
CA ALA A 123 5.89 8.24 2.25
C ALA A 123 6.23 9.50 3.08
N ASP A 124 5.25 10.14 3.69
CA ASP A 124 5.48 11.29 4.58
C ASP A 124 6.38 10.95 5.76
N ALA A 125 6.17 9.80 6.39
CA ALA A 125 7.01 9.34 7.49
C ALA A 125 8.45 9.04 7.06
N LEU A 126 8.64 8.48 5.86
CA LEU A 126 9.98 8.25 5.28
C LEU A 126 10.66 9.56 4.88
N ALA A 127 9.92 10.53 4.33
CA ALA A 127 10.44 11.84 4.02
C ALA A 127 10.89 12.60 5.29
N GLU A 128 10.08 12.58 6.36
CA GLU A 128 10.46 13.14 7.67
C GLU A 128 11.74 12.51 8.24
N ALA A 129 11.92 11.21 7.99
CA ALA A 129 13.13 10.49 8.40
C ALA A 129 14.35 10.74 7.46
N GLY A 130 14.18 11.54 6.38
CA GLY A 130 15.23 11.80 5.41
C GLY A 130 15.63 10.59 4.55
N MET A 131 14.70 9.65 4.37
CA MET A 131 14.95 8.39 3.64
C MET A 131 14.49 8.44 2.18
N LEU A 132 13.85 9.52 1.75
CA LEU A 132 13.43 9.73 0.37
C LEU A 132 14.22 10.85 -0.28
N ALA A 133 14.53 10.71 -1.56
CA ALA A 133 15.12 11.76 -2.36
C ALA A 133 14.10 12.87 -2.65
N ASP A 134 14.53 14.12 -2.57
CA ASP A 134 13.77 15.26 -3.07
C ASP A 134 13.88 15.30 -4.59
N LEU A 135 12.76 15.10 -5.27
CA LEU A 135 12.64 15.06 -6.72
C LEU A 135 12.23 16.42 -7.33
N SER A 136 12.06 17.45 -6.50
CA SER A 136 11.46 18.72 -6.91
C SER A 136 12.22 19.38 -8.05
N GLU A 137 13.56 19.44 -7.97
CA GLU A 137 14.38 20.10 -8.98
C GLU A 137 14.28 19.38 -10.33
N ASP A 138 14.37 18.06 -10.33
CA ASP A 138 14.33 17.26 -11.55
C ASP A 138 12.94 17.33 -12.22
N ILE A 139 11.86 17.26 -11.42
CA ILE A 139 10.49 17.32 -11.93
C ILE A 139 10.13 18.71 -12.43
N LEU A 140 10.36 19.76 -11.62
CA LEU A 140 9.87 21.10 -11.91
C LEU A 140 10.67 21.81 -13.02
N ASN A 141 11.86 21.33 -13.35
CA ASN A 141 12.64 21.81 -14.49
C ASN A 141 12.20 21.22 -15.84
N ASP A 142 11.39 20.18 -15.83
CA ASP A 142 10.80 19.57 -17.04
C ASP A 142 9.31 19.93 -17.15
N GLN A 143 9.03 21.06 -17.81
CA GLN A 143 7.65 21.54 -17.96
C GLN A 143 6.78 20.60 -18.79
N GLU A 144 7.33 19.92 -19.79
CA GLU A 144 6.58 18.95 -20.60
C GLU A 144 6.15 17.76 -19.73
N PHE A 145 7.03 17.31 -18.85
CA PHE A 145 6.71 16.25 -17.87
C PHE A 145 5.63 16.71 -16.89
N VAL A 146 5.74 17.92 -16.33
CA VAL A 146 4.74 18.49 -15.41
C VAL A 146 3.37 18.63 -16.08
N ASP A 147 3.34 19.11 -17.32
CA ASP A 147 2.08 19.29 -18.09
C ASP A 147 1.41 17.95 -18.45
N GLY A 148 2.12 16.84 -18.34
CA GLY A 148 1.58 15.49 -18.52
C GLY A 148 0.67 15.03 -17.37
N PHE A 149 0.72 15.68 -16.21
CA PHE A 149 -0.11 15.33 -15.06
C PHE A 149 -1.38 16.20 -15.00
N LEU A 150 -2.45 15.62 -14.46
CA LEU A 150 -3.64 16.39 -14.14
C LEU A 150 -3.32 17.44 -13.06
N PRO A 151 -3.96 18.61 -13.07
CA PRO A 151 -3.74 19.65 -12.07
C PRO A 151 -3.87 19.10 -10.64
N GLY A 152 -2.87 19.36 -9.81
CA GLY A 152 -2.83 18.94 -8.41
C GLY A 152 -2.30 17.51 -8.17
N MET A 153 -2.06 16.72 -9.20
CA MET A 153 -1.58 15.34 -9.01
C MET A 153 -0.19 15.26 -8.38
N LEU A 154 0.74 16.12 -8.79
CA LEU A 154 2.11 16.13 -8.23
C LEU A 154 2.13 16.54 -6.75
N SER A 155 1.19 17.40 -6.32
CA SER A 155 1.10 17.83 -4.92
C SER A 155 0.65 16.73 -3.96
N VAL A 156 0.14 15.60 -4.46
CA VAL A 156 -0.23 14.46 -3.61
C VAL A 156 0.97 13.92 -2.83
N MET A 157 2.16 13.92 -3.43
CA MET A 157 3.39 13.44 -2.79
C MET A 157 4.30 14.59 -2.34
N GLU A 158 3.77 15.81 -2.30
CA GLU A 158 4.46 16.98 -1.75
C GLU A 158 4.36 17.00 -0.21
N LYS A 159 5.47 17.32 0.43
CA LYS A 159 5.58 17.55 1.86
C LYS A 159 6.58 18.69 2.12
N ASP A 160 6.15 19.71 2.86
CA ASP A 160 6.98 20.87 3.25
C ASP A 160 7.62 21.60 2.03
N GLY A 161 6.93 21.55 0.87
CA GLY A 161 7.38 22.20 -0.37
C GLY A 161 8.33 21.36 -1.23
N ALA A 162 8.62 20.12 -0.85
CA ALA A 162 9.42 19.16 -1.62
C ALA A 162 8.58 17.98 -2.13
N ILE A 163 8.86 17.47 -3.32
CA ILE A 163 8.18 16.36 -3.97
C ILE A 163 9.01 15.09 -3.74
N TYR A 164 8.46 14.13 -3.02
CA TYR A 164 9.14 12.89 -2.65
C TYR A 164 8.68 11.65 -3.43
N GLY A 165 7.80 11.82 -4.40
CA GLY A 165 7.32 10.74 -5.24
C GLY A 165 6.43 11.21 -6.37
N LEU A 166 6.15 10.30 -7.30
CA LEU A 166 5.28 10.54 -8.44
C LEU A 166 3.99 9.73 -8.32
N PRO A 167 2.84 10.27 -8.74
CA PRO A 167 1.61 9.52 -8.79
C PRO A 167 1.71 8.42 -9.86
N ALA A 168 1.67 7.16 -9.43
CA ALA A 168 1.74 6.01 -10.34
C ALA A 168 0.38 5.62 -10.91
N GLU A 169 -0.70 5.84 -10.16
CA GLU A 169 -2.05 5.42 -10.50
C GLU A 169 -3.08 6.47 -10.12
N ILE A 170 -4.15 6.53 -10.89
CA ILE A 170 -5.37 7.27 -10.58
C ILE A 170 -6.57 6.34 -10.73
N PHE A 171 -7.46 6.38 -9.77
CA PHE A 171 -8.72 5.66 -9.87
C PHE A 171 -9.88 6.53 -9.38
N CYS A 172 -11.07 6.19 -9.87
CA CYS A 172 -12.31 6.86 -9.48
C CYS A 172 -13.18 5.88 -8.70
N ASN A 173 -13.69 6.30 -7.56
CA ASN A 173 -14.71 5.56 -6.84
C ASN A 173 -16.10 5.91 -7.38
N GLY A 174 -16.94 4.89 -7.52
CA GLY A 174 -18.31 5.05 -7.98
C GLY A 174 -19.18 3.85 -7.58
N ILE A 175 -20.47 3.98 -7.81
CA ILE A 175 -21.42 2.89 -7.61
C ILE A 175 -21.63 2.19 -8.95
N TRP A 176 -21.25 0.94 -9.04
CA TRP A 176 -21.51 0.08 -10.19
C TRP A 176 -22.87 -0.59 -10.02
N TYR A 177 -23.65 -0.69 -11.09
CA TYR A 177 -24.94 -1.34 -11.04
C TYR A 177 -25.06 -2.48 -12.06
N ASN A 178 -25.79 -3.51 -11.68
CA ASN A 178 -26.11 -4.63 -12.59
C ASN A 178 -27.33 -4.24 -13.42
N LYS A 179 -27.09 -3.88 -14.69
CA LYS A 179 -28.14 -3.45 -15.61
C LYS A 179 -29.27 -4.48 -15.74
N ALA A 180 -28.93 -5.78 -15.82
CA ALA A 180 -29.94 -6.82 -15.99
C ALA A 180 -30.88 -6.93 -14.79
N LEU A 181 -30.38 -6.73 -13.55
CA LEU A 181 -31.22 -6.72 -12.36
C LEU A 181 -32.11 -5.48 -12.30
N PHE A 182 -31.62 -4.33 -12.71
CA PHE A 182 -32.42 -3.11 -12.83
C PHE A 182 -33.55 -3.29 -13.84
N ASP A 183 -33.23 -3.79 -15.05
CA ASP A 183 -34.23 -4.07 -16.10
C ASP A 183 -35.27 -5.08 -15.61
N GLN A 184 -34.83 -6.16 -14.93
CA GLN A 184 -35.71 -7.20 -14.36
C GLN A 184 -36.72 -6.61 -13.35
N CYS A 185 -36.28 -5.66 -12.53
CA CYS A 185 -37.09 -5.03 -11.50
C CYS A 185 -37.84 -3.77 -11.99
N GLY A 186 -37.67 -3.38 -13.25
CA GLY A 186 -38.27 -2.16 -13.81
C GLY A 186 -37.74 -0.88 -13.15
N LEU A 187 -36.48 -0.86 -12.76
CA LEU A 187 -35.86 0.26 -12.06
C LEU A 187 -35.05 1.12 -13.02
N GLU A 188 -35.10 2.42 -12.79
CA GLU A 188 -34.21 3.41 -13.41
C GLU A 188 -32.96 3.61 -12.53
N ILE A 189 -31.89 4.16 -13.13
CA ILE A 189 -30.66 4.48 -12.38
C ILE A 189 -30.99 5.58 -11.36
N PRO A 190 -30.67 5.37 -10.06
CA PRO A 190 -30.98 6.35 -9.03
C PRO A 190 -30.12 7.61 -9.20
N VAL A 191 -30.76 8.78 -9.13
CA VAL A 191 -30.12 10.09 -9.21
C VAL A 191 -30.07 10.77 -7.83
N THR A 192 -31.06 10.48 -7.00
CA THR A 192 -31.18 11.01 -5.64
C THR A 192 -31.02 9.89 -4.59
N TYR A 193 -30.86 10.29 -3.33
CA TYR A 193 -30.89 9.34 -2.22
C TYR A 193 -32.25 8.61 -2.13
N GLU A 194 -33.34 9.34 -2.38
CA GLU A 194 -34.69 8.75 -2.37
C GLU A 194 -34.86 7.71 -3.46
N ASP A 195 -34.36 7.98 -4.67
CA ASP A 195 -34.36 6.98 -5.76
C ASP A 195 -33.56 5.74 -5.37
N LEU A 196 -32.39 5.93 -4.74
CA LEU A 196 -31.57 4.81 -4.25
C LEU A 196 -32.34 3.97 -3.22
N MET A 197 -33.01 4.61 -2.26
CA MET A 197 -33.79 3.89 -1.25
C MET A 197 -35.02 3.20 -1.84
N ASN A 198 -35.62 3.77 -2.91
CA ASN A 198 -36.66 3.08 -3.67
C ASN A 198 -36.11 1.82 -4.37
N CYS A 199 -34.90 1.90 -4.98
CA CYS A 199 -34.25 0.71 -5.53
C CYS A 199 -34.00 -0.35 -4.45
N VAL A 200 -33.50 0.05 -3.28
CA VAL A 200 -33.30 -0.85 -2.12
C VAL A 200 -34.58 -1.59 -1.76
N LYS A 201 -35.68 -0.87 -1.62
CA LYS A 201 -36.99 -1.45 -1.31
C LYS A 201 -37.41 -2.48 -2.37
N VAL A 202 -37.37 -2.11 -3.65
CA VAL A 202 -37.81 -3.00 -4.74
C VAL A 202 -36.92 -4.25 -4.83
N PHE A 203 -35.60 -4.11 -4.68
CA PHE A 203 -34.71 -5.27 -4.66
C PHE A 203 -35.01 -6.21 -3.49
N ASN A 204 -35.21 -5.68 -2.28
CA ASN A 204 -35.60 -6.49 -1.12
C ASN A 204 -36.93 -7.22 -1.34
N GLU A 205 -37.95 -6.58 -1.91
CA GLU A 205 -39.23 -7.19 -2.27
C GLU A 205 -39.08 -8.33 -3.29
N ASN A 206 -38.04 -8.31 -4.11
CA ASN A 206 -37.70 -9.35 -5.07
C ASN A 206 -36.67 -10.37 -4.55
N GLY A 207 -36.28 -10.31 -3.26
CA GLY A 207 -35.32 -11.22 -2.66
C GLY A 207 -33.86 -11.02 -3.16
N ILE A 208 -33.57 -9.84 -3.69
CA ILE A 208 -32.24 -9.47 -4.20
C ILE A 208 -31.56 -8.58 -3.16
N VAL A 209 -30.32 -8.91 -2.78
CA VAL A 209 -29.52 -8.03 -1.92
C VAL A 209 -29.20 -6.75 -2.68
N PRO A 210 -29.63 -5.58 -2.20
CA PRO A 210 -29.57 -4.34 -2.97
C PRO A 210 -28.14 -3.87 -3.27
N MET A 211 -27.22 -4.00 -2.31
CA MET A 211 -25.86 -3.54 -2.45
C MET A 211 -24.88 -4.62 -1.95
N ALA A 212 -24.08 -5.15 -2.87
CA ALA A 212 -23.00 -6.08 -2.52
C ALA A 212 -21.94 -5.32 -1.72
N ARG A 213 -21.69 -5.76 -0.49
CA ARG A 213 -20.72 -5.12 0.40
C ARG A 213 -20.20 -6.09 1.45
N GLY A 214 -18.89 -6.23 1.53
CA GLY A 214 -18.20 -6.82 2.67
C GLY A 214 -17.68 -5.72 3.61
N THR A 215 -17.66 -6.01 4.91
CA THR A 215 -17.17 -5.05 5.93
C THR A 215 -16.19 -5.69 6.90
N LYS A 216 -15.65 -6.86 6.55
CA LYS A 216 -14.67 -7.58 7.37
C LYS A 216 -13.32 -6.87 7.41
N ASP A 217 -12.91 -6.29 6.30
CA ASP A 217 -11.59 -5.72 6.13
C ASP A 217 -11.61 -4.19 6.30
N VAL A 218 -10.49 -3.61 6.69
CA VAL A 218 -10.34 -2.15 6.85
C VAL A 218 -10.62 -1.37 5.56
N TRP A 219 -10.33 -1.97 4.41
CA TRP A 219 -10.58 -1.40 3.08
C TRP A 219 -12.05 -1.18 2.76
N SER A 220 -12.95 -1.82 3.50
CA SER A 220 -14.40 -1.64 3.33
C SER A 220 -14.85 -0.19 3.55
N SER A 221 -14.06 0.62 4.27
CA SER A 221 -14.31 2.06 4.47
C SER A 221 -14.25 2.86 3.17
N TRP A 222 -13.48 2.43 2.18
CA TRP A 222 -13.36 3.11 0.91
C TRP A 222 -14.67 3.21 0.14
N SER A 223 -15.50 2.19 0.19
CA SER A 223 -16.81 2.23 -0.46
C SER A 223 -17.74 3.29 0.12
N LEU A 224 -17.50 3.74 1.35
CA LEU A 224 -18.22 4.83 1.99
C LEU A 224 -17.60 6.20 1.73
N MET A 225 -16.35 6.26 1.30
CA MET A 225 -15.63 7.52 1.07
C MET A 225 -16.39 8.43 0.11
N THR A 226 -16.89 7.88 -1.01
CA THR A 226 -17.66 8.64 -2.00
C THR A 226 -18.88 9.32 -1.38
N MET A 227 -19.59 8.63 -0.48
CA MET A 227 -20.71 9.19 0.23
C MET A 227 -20.23 10.20 1.30
N HIS A 228 -19.19 9.87 2.06
CA HIS A 228 -18.64 10.73 3.10
C HIS A 228 -18.11 12.07 2.53
N CYS A 229 -17.49 12.05 1.33
CA CYS A 229 -17.07 13.28 0.64
C CYS A 229 -18.23 14.28 0.38
N ARG A 230 -19.45 13.79 0.22
CA ARG A 230 -20.65 14.64 0.08
C ARG A 230 -21.11 15.29 1.38
N TYR A 231 -20.54 14.86 2.50
CA TYR A 231 -20.81 15.38 3.85
C TYR A 231 -19.58 16.06 4.44
N GLY A 232 -18.82 16.77 3.61
CA GLY A 232 -17.73 17.63 4.07
C GLY A 232 -16.50 16.88 4.60
N PHE A 233 -16.21 15.66 4.10
CA PHE A 233 -15.02 14.93 4.53
C PHE A 233 -13.75 15.78 4.42
N PHE A 234 -13.52 16.39 3.26
CA PHE A 234 -12.32 17.22 3.02
C PHE A 234 -12.37 18.58 3.73
N ASP A 235 -13.56 19.05 4.12
CA ASP A 235 -13.69 20.32 4.87
C ASP A 235 -13.29 20.16 6.34
N HIS A 236 -13.37 18.95 6.88
CA HIS A 236 -13.18 18.66 8.29
C HIS A 236 -11.91 17.86 8.60
N ILE A 237 -11.41 17.04 7.66
CA ILE A 237 -10.38 16.03 7.98
C ILE A 237 -9.08 16.66 8.50
N ASP A 238 -8.63 17.76 7.92
CA ASP A 238 -7.40 18.44 8.35
C ASP A 238 -7.54 19.02 9.74
N GLY A 239 -8.71 19.58 10.05
CA GLY A 239 -9.05 20.06 11.37
C GLY A 239 -9.11 18.94 12.41
N ILE A 240 -9.64 17.78 12.05
CA ILE A 240 -9.70 16.58 12.89
C ILE A 240 -8.28 16.06 13.17
N LEU A 241 -7.45 15.92 12.15
CA LEU A 241 -6.08 15.44 12.26
C LEU A 241 -5.19 16.37 13.09
N SER A 242 -5.40 17.69 12.97
CA SER A 242 -4.70 18.71 13.77
C SER A 242 -5.30 18.93 15.17
N GLY A 243 -6.45 18.33 15.49
CA GLY A 243 -7.14 18.48 16.76
C GLY A 243 -7.93 19.79 16.91
N THR A 244 -8.13 20.55 15.83
CA THR A 244 -8.92 21.80 15.82
C THR A 244 -10.39 21.57 15.51
N ASP A 245 -10.76 20.39 15.01
CA ASP A 245 -12.13 19.95 14.76
C ASP A 245 -12.39 18.58 15.41
N LYS A 246 -13.62 18.08 15.34
CA LYS A 246 -14.08 16.86 16.00
C LYS A 246 -14.67 15.88 15.00
N TRP A 247 -14.48 14.59 15.26
CA TRP A 247 -15.15 13.52 14.52
C TRP A 247 -16.69 13.61 14.61
N LEU A 248 -17.19 14.12 15.72
CA LEU A 248 -18.63 14.32 15.94
C LEU A 248 -18.97 15.78 15.64
N ASN A 249 -19.00 16.14 14.37
CA ASN A 249 -19.53 17.39 13.83
C ASN A 249 -20.86 17.13 13.10
N ASP A 250 -21.60 18.20 12.80
CA ASP A 250 -22.95 18.08 12.24
C ASP A 250 -22.99 17.44 10.85
N ASP A 251 -21.94 17.63 10.03
CA ASP A 251 -21.84 17.06 8.70
C ASP A 251 -21.61 15.55 8.77
N TYR A 252 -20.66 15.13 9.60
CA TYR A 252 -20.38 13.71 9.80
C TYR A 252 -21.54 12.98 10.48
N LEU A 253 -22.23 13.66 11.42
CA LEU A 253 -23.43 13.09 12.05
C LEU A 253 -24.50 12.78 11.00
N ARG A 254 -24.78 13.70 10.07
CA ARG A 254 -25.72 13.49 8.96
C ARG A 254 -25.30 12.33 8.06
N PHE A 255 -24.01 12.16 7.82
CA PHE A 255 -23.48 11.00 7.09
C PHE A 255 -23.78 9.69 7.82
N TYR A 256 -23.51 9.62 9.12
CA TYR A 256 -23.75 8.41 9.91
C TYR A 256 -25.23 8.09 10.06
N GLU A 257 -26.08 9.10 10.20
CA GLU A 257 -27.56 8.94 10.19
C GLU A 257 -28.06 8.34 8.88
N LYS A 258 -27.51 8.80 7.73
CA LYS A 258 -27.83 8.21 6.42
C LYS A 258 -27.35 6.79 6.28
N LEU A 259 -26.16 6.49 6.76
CA LEU A 259 -25.61 5.13 6.73
C LEU A 259 -26.44 4.17 7.60
N GLN A 260 -26.87 4.64 8.77
CA GLN A 260 -27.75 3.88 9.67
C GLN A 260 -29.11 3.61 8.98
N ASP A 261 -29.73 4.63 8.39
CA ASP A 261 -30.97 4.50 7.64
C ASP A 261 -30.85 3.46 6.50
N MET A 262 -29.76 3.49 5.74
CA MET A 262 -29.48 2.49 4.70
C MET A 262 -29.40 1.07 5.30
N ALA A 263 -28.72 0.91 6.41
CA ALA A 263 -28.57 -0.40 7.07
C ALA A 263 -29.91 -0.91 7.61
N GLU A 264 -30.71 -0.07 8.25
CA GLU A 264 -32.02 -0.40 8.78
C GLU A 264 -33.03 -0.77 7.69
N GLN A 265 -32.89 -0.22 6.49
CA GLN A 265 -33.70 -0.56 5.32
C GLN A 265 -33.20 -1.80 4.56
N GLY A 266 -32.20 -2.53 5.09
CA GLY A 266 -31.68 -3.75 4.48
C GLY A 266 -30.93 -3.53 3.17
N THR A 267 -30.19 -2.44 3.06
CA THR A 267 -29.37 -2.13 1.87
C THR A 267 -28.23 -3.11 1.68
N PHE A 268 -27.66 -3.61 2.79
CA PHE A 268 -26.46 -4.45 2.81
C PHE A 268 -26.80 -5.91 3.14
N PRO A 269 -25.94 -6.88 2.79
CA PRO A 269 -26.16 -8.27 3.19
C PRO A 269 -26.06 -8.45 4.71
N ASP A 270 -26.92 -9.30 5.28
CA ASP A 270 -26.97 -9.58 6.74
C ASP A 270 -25.61 -10.05 7.31
N ASN A 271 -24.82 -10.73 6.50
CA ASN A 271 -23.52 -11.26 6.86
C ASN A 271 -22.33 -10.39 6.36
N ALA A 272 -22.55 -9.12 6.07
CA ALA A 272 -21.51 -8.21 5.56
C ALA A 272 -20.23 -8.23 6.39
N SER A 273 -20.34 -8.34 7.73
CA SER A 273 -19.18 -8.39 8.65
C SER A 273 -18.31 -9.65 8.51
N SER A 274 -18.80 -10.68 7.82
CA SER A 274 -18.08 -11.93 7.55
C SER A 274 -17.52 -12.00 6.12
N ILE A 275 -17.88 -11.03 5.27
CA ILE A 275 -17.48 -10.98 3.87
C ILE A 275 -16.31 -10.01 3.75
N GLY A 276 -15.21 -10.44 3.08
CA GLY A 276 -14.10 -9.57 2.72
C GLY A 276 -14.54 -8.49 1.72
N TYR A 277 -13.74 -7.45 1.58
CA TYR A 277 -14.04 -6.34 0.67
C TYR A 277 -13.98 -6.77 -0.81
N TRP A 278 -13.07 -7.71 -1.14
CA TRP A 278 -12.81 -8.25 -2.48
C TRP A 278 -13.46 -9.61 -2.66
#